data_cb5023ed5f79ca27472f9e0bfb20c9d8
#
_entry.id   cb5023ed5f79ca27472f9e0bfb20c9d8
#
_cell.length_a   1.000
_cell.length_b   1.000
_cell.length_c   1.000
_cell.angle_alpha   90.00
_cell.angle_beta   90.00
_cell.angle_gamma   90.00
#
_symmetry.space_group_name_H-M   'P 1'
#
loop_
_entity.id
_entity.type
_entity.pdbx_description
1 polymer ?
#
loop_
_entity_poly.entity_id
_entity_poly.type
_entity_poly.pdbx_seq_one_letter_code
_entity_poly.pdbx_strand_id
1 'polypeptide(L)'
;MGGCASSKPARFYTLNSLSTSGEHPQSVAARQGIAVAIGPVAIPDYLDRPQIVSRSGPRELKLAEFERWAGSLEEDISRVLAENLSVLLAPDNVTVLRWGRDAYPFPAQYRVGVDVLRFDGTIGESVILSARWSVSREEEKKVLSAGESNVREPVGRPDYGALVEAMSRALETLGREIAAAIPRK
;
A
#
# COMPACT_ATOMS: atom_id res chain seq x y z
N MET A 1 -27.18 -14.41 -39.40
CA MET A 1 -25.97 -13.60 -39.27
C MET A 1 -25.75 -13.32 -37.81
N GLY A 2 -24.86 -14.11 -37.17
CA GLY A 2 -24.52 -14.00 -35.76
C GLY A 2 -23.44 -12.92 -35.59
N GLY A 3 -23.79 -11.78 -34.98
CA GLY A 3 -22.83 -10.79 -34.53
C GLY A 3 -22.12 -11.28 -33.29
N CYS A 4 -20.84 -11.61 -33.38
CA CYS A 4 -19.97 -11.78 -32.23
C CYS A 4 -19.86 -10.42 -31.51
N ALA A 5 -20.60 -10.23 -30.44
CA ALA A 5 -20.40 -9.11 -29.54
C ALA A 5 -18.99 -9.25 -28.91
N SER A 6 -18.02 -8.47 -29.42
CA SER A 6 -16.69 -8.40 -28.82
C SER A 6 -16.84 -7.77 -27.42
N SER A 7 -16.66 -8.55 -26.37
CA SER A 7 -16.60 -8.03 -25.01
C SER A 7 -15.38 -7.13 -24.86
N LYS A 8 -15.54 -5.99 -24.14
CA LYS A 8 -14.46 -5.06 -23.88
C LYS A 8 -13.34 -5.78 -23.12
N PRO A 9 -12.06 -5.64 -23.52
CA PRO A 9 -10.96 -6.31 -22.83
C PRO A 9 -10.81 -5.78 -21.39
N ALA A 10 -10.47 -6.68 -20.45
CA ALA A 10 -10.15 -6.31 -19.09
C ALA A 10 -8.84 -5.52 -19.03
N ARG A 11 -8.79 -4.50 -18.18
CA ARG A 11 -7.58 -3.73 -17.88
C ARG A 11 -7.11 -4.06 -16.47
N PHE A 12 -5.80 -4.21 -16.31
CA PHE A 12 -5.18 -4.57 -15.05
C PHE A 12 -4.36 -3.40 -14.51
N TYR A 13 -4.40 -3.22 -13.21
CA TYR A 13 -3.79 -2.10 -12.50
C TYR A 13 -2.96 -2.60 -11.32
N THR A 14 -1.90 -1.88 -11.00
CA THR A 14 -1.08 -2.02 -9.80
C THR A 14 -0.91 -0.66 -9.15
N LEU A 15 -0.70 -0.65 -7.85
CA LEU A 15 -0.32 0.56 -7.11
C LEU A 15 1.16 0.90 -7.39
N ASN A 16 1.49 2.17 -7.37
CA ASN A 16 2.86 2.67 -7.57
C ASN A 16 3.47 3.11 -6.24
N SER A 17 4.77 2.91 -6.11
CA SER A 17 5.58 3.41 -5.01
C SER A 17 6.35 4.68 -5.40
N LEU A 18 6.93 5.36 -4.40
CA LEU A 18 7.81 6.52 -4.56
C LEU A 18 9.03 6.25 -5.45
N SER A 19 9.47 5.00 -5.54
CA SER A 19 10.69 4.59 -6.24
C SER A 19 10.53 4.32 -7.74
N THR A 20 9.48 4.82 -8.40
CA THR A 20 9.24 4.60 -9.85
C THR A 20 10.27 5.26 -10.78
N SER A 21 11.34 5.83 -10.29
CA SER A 21 12.47 6.31 -11.09
C SER A 21 13.63 5.31 -11.09
N GLY A 22 13.40 4.12 -11.65
CA GLY A 22 14.42 3.32 -12.35
C GLY A 22 15.59 2.72 -11.58
N GLU A 23 15.78 2.98 -10.30
CA GLU A 23 16.84 2.36 -9.51
C GLU A 23 16.24 1.60 -8.31
N HIS A 24 16.06 0.30 -8.49
CA HIS A 24 16.00 -0.58 -7.34
C HIS A 24 17.33 -0.42 -6.58
N PRO A 25 17.32 -0.16 -5.26
CA PRO A 25 18.56 -0.20 -4.51
C PRO A 25 19.15 -1.60 -4.66
N GLN A 26 20.19 -1.69 -5.50
CA GLN A 26 20.92 -2.92 -5.75
C GLN A 26 21.64 -3.30 -4.47
N SER A 27 21.50 -4.58 -4.14
CA SER A 27 22.16 -5.31 -3.07
C SER A 27 21.89 -4.79 -1.66
N VAL A 28 21.09 -5.56 -0.93
CA VAL A 28 21.13 -5.61 0.52
C VAL A 28 22.50 -6.20 0.92
N ALA A 29 23.58 -5.43 0.73
CA ALA A 29 24.80 -5.71 1.44
C ALA A 29 24.42 -5.68 2.92
N ALA A 30 24.82 -6.71 3.67
CA ALA A 30 24.56 -6.84 5.10
C ALA A 30 25.09 -5.59 5.84
N ARG A 31 24.32 -4.49 5.81
CA ARG A 31 24.62 -3.30 6.58
C ARG A 31 24.15 -3.60 7.99
N GLN A 32 25.05 -3.43 8.94
CA GLN A 32 24.72 -3.47 10.37
C GLN A 32 23.84 -2.25 10.68
N GLY A 33 22.56 -2.35 10.34
CA GLY A 33 21.56 -1.30 10.51
C GLY A 33 20.28 -1.85 11.14
N ILE A 34 19.32 -0.98 11.36
CA ILE A 34 18.00 -1.34 11.85
C ILE A 34 17.25 -2.05 10.71
N ALA A 35 16.61 -3.19 11.02
CA ALA A 35 15.69 -3.86 10.11
C ALA A 35 14.25 -3.69 10.59
N VAL A 36 13.37 -3.30 9.68
CA VAL A 36 11.93 -3.10 9.90
C VAL A 36 11.15 -4.02 8.97
N ALA A 37 10.25 -4.82 9.52
CA ALA A 37 9.37 -5.68 8.75
C ALA A 37 7.97 -5.04 8.63
N ILE A 38 7.44 -4.97 7.42
CA ILE A 38 6.08 -4.50 7.14
C ILE A 38 5.15 -5.71 7.06
N GLY A 39 4.11 -5.70 7.87
CA GLY A 39 3.06 -6.70 7.91
C GLY A 39 2.79 -7.22 9.32
N PRO A 40 1.64 -7.87 9.51
CA PRO A 40 0.61 -8.08 8.48
C PRO A 40 -0.07 -6.77 8.04
N VAL A 41 -0.53 -6.77 6.79
CA VAL A 41 -1.48 -5.77 6.27
C VAL A 41 -2.84 -6.45 6.21
N ALA A 42 -3.86 -5.86 6.81
CA ALA A 42 -5.23 -6.35 6.71
C ALA A 42 -6.07 -5.35 5.89
N ILE A 43 -6.99 -5.86 5.08
CA ILE A 43 -7.94 -5.05 4.31
C ILE A 43 -9.38 -5.50 4.57
N PRO A 44 -10.39 -4.63 4.44
CA PRO A 44 -11.78 -5.04 4.56
C PRO A 44 -12.20 -6.01 3.45
N ASP A 45 -13.10 -6.95 3.76
CA ASP A 45 -13.59 -7.99 2.84
C ASP A 45 -14.12 -7.44 1.51
N TYR A 46 -14.71 -6.23 1.52
CA TYR A 46 -15.24 -5.63 0.29
C TYR A 46 -14.15 -5.21 -0.69
N LEU A 47 -12.89 -5.10 -0.25
CA LEU A 47 -11.71 -4.82 -1.08
C LEU A 47 -10.95 -6.09 -1.50
N ASP A 48 -11.14 -7.21 -0.80
CA ASP A 48 -10.49 -8.49 -1.12
C ASP A 48 -11.15 -9.15 -2.33
N ARG A 49 -10.92 -8.55 -3.49
CA ARG A 49 -11.45 -9.00 -4.78
C ARG A 49 -10.64 -8.48 -5.95
N PRO A 50 -10.69 -9.16 -7.11
CA PRO A 50 -9.94 -8.72 -8.29
C PRO A 50 -10.46 -7.42 -8.91
N GLN A 51 -11.73 -7.04 -8.69
CA GLN A 51 -12.31 -5.82 -9.26
C GLN A 51 -11.89 -4.58 -8.46
N ILE A 52 -11.58 -3.48 -9.16
CA ILE A 52 -11.43 -2.19 -8.49
C ILE A 52 -12.79 -1.75 -7.95
N VAL A 53 -12.80 -1.39 -6.66
CA VAL A 53 -13.98 -0.89 -5.98
C VAL A 53 -13.94 0.63 -5.96
N SER A 54 -15.03 1.25 -6.41
CA SER A 54 -15.24 2.70 -6.34
C SER A 54 -16.57 3.01 -5.64
N ARG A 55 -16.84 4.29 -5.40
CA ARG A 55 -18.11 4.73 -4.83
C ARG A 55 -18.93 5.50 -5.86
N SER A 56 -20.24 5.25 -5.85
CA SER A 56 -21.25 6.05 -6.56
C SER A 56 -22.03 6.97 -5.61
N GLY A 57 -21.74 6.88 -4.30
CA GLY A 57 -22.38 7.67 -3.25
C GLY A 57 -21.87 7.27 -1.86
N PRO A 58 -22.38 7.90 -0.79
CA PRO A 58 -21.89 7.68 0.57
C PRO A 58 -22.11 6.27 1.10
N ARG A 59 -23.10 5.54 0.55
CA ARG A 59 -23.49 4.20 1.01
C ARG A 59 -23.42 3.12 -0.07
N GLU A 60 -23.03 3.49 -1.30
CA GLU A 60 -23.06 2.58 -2.44
C GLU A 60 -21.65 2.35 -2.98
N LEU A 61 -21.28 1.08 -3.08
CA LEU A 61 -20.04 0.62 -3.71
C LEU A 61 -20.34 0.16 -5.14
N LYS A 62 -19.46 0.51 -6.05
CA LYS A 62 -19.51 0.08 -7.45
C LYS A 62 -18.30 -0.79 -7.74
N LEU A 63 -18.54 -2.00 -8.20
CA LEU A 63 -17.50 -2.90 -8.71
C LEU A 63 -17.24 -2.60 -10.17
N ALA A 64 -15.97 -2.43 -10.53
CA ALA A 64 -15.58 -2.24 -11.92
C ALA A 64 -15.83 -3.52 -12.73
N GLU A 65 -16.42 -3.40 -13.90
CA GLU A 65 -16.71 -4.54 -14.76
C GLU A 65 -15.44 -5.09 -15.43
N PHE A 66 -14.58 -4.19 -15.95
CA PHE A 66 -13.41 -4.54 -16.76
C PHE A 66 -12.08 -4.07 -16.15
N GLU A 67 -12.10 -3.30 -15.08
CA GLU A 67 -10.91 -2.79 -14.41
C GLU A 67 -10.63 -3.63 -13.16
N ARG A 68 -9.45 -4.25 -13.13
CA ARG A 68 -9.05 -5.23 -12.12
C ARG A 68 -7.67 -4.95 -11.55
N TRP A 69 -7.46 -5.36 -10.34
CA TRP A 69 -6.11 -5.48 -9.80
C TRP A 69 -5.34 -6.59 -10.52
N ALA A 70 -4.06 -6.40 -10.78
CA ALA A 70 -3.19 -7.41 -11.41
C ALA A 70 -2.84 -8.57 -10.44
N GLY A 71 -3.13 -8.41 -9.14
CA GLY A 71 -2.90 -9.39 -8.09
C GLY A 71 -3.77 -9.08 -6.87
N SER A 72 -3.38 -9.59 -5.70
CA SER A 72 -4.00 -9.23 -4.42
C SER A 72 -3.74 -7.77 -4.08
N LEU A 73 -4.79 -7.01 -3.75
CA LEU A 73 -4.65 -5.62 -3.29
C LEU A 73 -3.89 -5.54 -1.96
N GLU A 74 -4.12 -6.48 -1.04
CA GLU A 74 -3.39 -6.59 0.23
C GLU A 74 -1.88 -6.69 0.01
N GLU A 75 -1.47 -7.62 -0.87
CA GLU A 75 -0.07 -7.81 -1.23
C GLU A 75 0.54 -6.57 -1.92
N ASP A 76 -0.23 -5.92 -2.76
CA ASP A 76 0.21 -4.73 -3.48
C ASP A 76 0.37 -3.54 -2.52
N ILE A 77 -0.53 -3.36 -1.54
CA ILE A 77 -0.38 -2.38 -0.46
C ILE A 77 0.88 -2.67 0.37
N SER A 78 1.09 -3.95 0.76
CA SER A 78 2.28 -4.36 1.52
C SER A 78 3.58 -4.05 0.77
N ARG A 79 3.62 -4.35 -0.53
CA ARG A 79 4.75 -4.06 -1.40
C ARG A 79 5.02 -2.55 -1.49
N VAL A 80 3.99 -1.77 -1.80
CA VAL A 80 4.11 -0.31 -1.96
C VAL A 80 4.55 0.36 -0.66
N LEU A 81 3.99 -0.04 0.48
CA LEU A 81 4.42 0.49 1.78
C LEU A 81 5.88 0.14 2.09
N ALA A 82 6.31 -1.09 1.81
CA ALA A 82 7.71 -1.50 2.01
C ALA A 82 8.67 -0.69 1.11
N GLU A 83 8.32 -0.49 -0.15
CA GLU A 83 9.11 0.31 -1.10
C GLU A 83 9.15 1.79 -0.69
N ASN A 84 8.01 2.39 -0.33
CA ASN A 84 7.94 3.76 0.16
C ASN A 84 8.81 3.97 1.42
N LEU A 85 8.68 3.07 2.39
CA LEU A 85 9.47 3.13 3.62
C LEU A 85 10.96 2.90 3.35
N SER A 86 11.32 2.03 2.41
CA SER A 86 12.73 1.84 2.00
C SER A 86 13.35 3.13 1.47
N VAL A 87 12.61 3.90 0.68
CA VAL A 87 13.05 5.21 0.18
C VAL A 87 13.14 6.24 1.31
N LEU A 88 12.09 6.33 2.14
CA LEU A 88 11.99 7.33 3.21
C LEU A 88 13.01 7.13 4.33
N LEU A 89 13.40 5.88 4.60
CA LEU A 89 14.31 5.50 5.68
C LEU A 89 15.74 5.19 5.19
N ALA A 90 16.00 5.30 3.89
CA ALA A 90 17.33 5.08 3.32
C ALA A 90 18.42 5.96 3.93
N PRO A 91 18.18 7.27 4.23
CA PRO A 91 19.17 8.12 4.87
C PRO A 91 19.59 7.66 6.28
N ASP A 92 18.69 6.96 6.97
CA ASP A 92 18.91 6.47 8.34
C ASP A 92 19.51 5.05 8.36
N ASN A 93 19.89 4.50 7.20
CA ASN A 93 20.43 3.14 7.05
C ASN A 93 19.52 2.04 7.60
N VAL A 94 18.20 2.20 7.42
CA VAL A 94 17.18 1.22 7.79
C VAL A 94 16.90 0.30 6.62
N THR A 95 16.92 -1.01 6.87
CA THR A 95 16.50 -2.03 5.91
C THR A 95 15.02 -2.33 6.11
N VAL A 96 14.23 -2.26 5.05
CA VAL A 96 12.79 -2.56 5.09
C VAL A 96 12.51 -3.87 4.36
N LEU A 97 11.69 -4.72 4.98
CA LEU A 97 11.35 -6.06 4.53
C LEU A 97 9.83 -6.24 4.57
N ARG A 98 9.31 -7.17 3.77
CA ARG A 98 7.92 -7.61 3.88
C ARG A 98 7.85 -8.85 4.79
N TRP A 99 7.04 -8.77 5.82
CA TRP A 99 6.87 -9.87 6.78
C TRP A 99 6.37 -11.15 6.09
N GLY A 100 7.08 -12.26 6.33
CA GLY A 100 6.70 -13.56 5.77
C GLY A 100 6.89 -13.71 4.26
N ARG A 101 7.46 -12.72 3.56
CA ARG A 101 7.70 -12.74 2.11
C ARG A 101 9.18 -12.65 1.77
N ASP A 102 9.89 -11.75 2.38
CA ASP A 102 11.30 -11.53 2.04
C ASP A 102 12.19 -12.40 2.92
N ALA A 103 13.08 -13.17 2.28
CA ALA A 103 14.11 -13.91 2.99
C ALA A 103 15.21 -12.94 3.42
N TYR A 104 15.45 -12.85 4.73
CA TYR A 104 16.49 -11.99 5.27
C TYR A 104 17.29 -12.75 6.35
N PRO A 105 18.64 -12.63 6.36
CA PRO A 105 19.48 -13.41 7.23
C PRO A 105 19.44 -12.98 8.70
N PHE A 106 18.82 -11.83 9.01
CA PHE A 106 18.73 -11.30 10.38
C PHE A 106 17.28 -11.04 10.77
N PRO A 107 16.91 -11.20 12.05
CA PRO A 107 15.58 -10.86 12.52
C PRO A 107 15.35 -9.34 12.43
N ALA A 108 14.14 -8.94 12.05
CA ALA A 108 13.74 -7.55 12.10
C ALA A 108 13.66 -7.09 13.56
N GLN A 109 14.21 -5.90 13.88
CA GLN A 109 14.09 -5.31 15.21
C GLN A 109 12.71 -4.72 15.45
N TYR A 110 12.09 -4.20 14.40
CA TYR A 110 10.77 -3.57 14.47
C TYR A 110 9.82 -4.20 13.46
N ARG A 111 8.55 -4.22 13.84
CA ARG A 111 7.46 -4.62 12.96
C ARG A 111 6.43 -3.51 12.86
N VAL A 112 5.95 -3.28 11.64
CA VAL A 112 4.84 -2.37 11.34
C VAL A 112 3.64 -3.19 10.92
N GLY A 113 2.58 -3.21 11.74
CA GLY A 113 1.27 -3.76 11.37
C GLY A 113 0.38 -2.65 10.83
N VAL A 114 -0.42 -2.95 9.80
CA VAL A 114 -1.36 -2.01 9.20
C VAL A 114 -2.72 -2.68 9.04
N ASP A 115 -3.76 -2.02 9.55
CA ASP A 115 -5.16 -2.40 9.40
C ASP A 115 -5.88 -1.32 8.60
N VAL A 116 -6.15 -1.61 7.33
CA VAL A 116 -6.86 -0.70 6.42
C VAL A 116 -8.35 -0.79 6.72
N LEU A 117 -8.95 0.31 7.15
CA LEU A 117 -10.37 0.40 7.46
C LEU A 117 -11.19 0.81 6.23
N ARG A 118 -10.57 1.60 5.36
CA ARG A 118 -11.17 2.09 4.12
C ARG A 118 -10.08 2.41 3.09
N PHE A 119 -10.30 1.99 1.84
CA PHE A 119 -9.42 2.36 0.73
C PHE A 119 -10.20 2.35 -0.58
N ASP A 120 -10.99 3.37 -0.78
CA ASP A 120 -11.85 3.54 -1.95
C ASP A 120 -12.04 5.03 -2.28
N GLY A 121 -12.66 5.31 -3.41
CA GLY A 121 -12.93 6.68 -3.81
C GLY A 121 -14.00 6.82 -4.87
N THR A 122 -14.41 8.06 -5.12
CA THR A 122 -15.30 8.45 -6.21
C THR A 122 -14.47 8.90 -7.40
N ILE A 123 -14.73 8.30 -8.56
CA ILE A 123 -14.02 8.62 -9.81
C ILE A 123 -14.24 10.10 -10.16
N GLY A 124 -13.16 10.82 -10.42
CA GLY A 124 -13.19 12.27 -10.70
C GLY A 124 -13.33 13.17 -9.47
N GLU A 125 -13.41 12.61 -8.27
CA GLU A 125 -13.51 13.40 -7.03
C GLU A 125 -12.31 13.17 -6.11
N SER A 126 -12.37 12.13 -5.27
CA SER A 126 -11.30 11.84 -4.31
C SER A 126 -11.27 10.38 -3.87
N VAL A 127 -10.08 9.93 -3.47
CA VAL A 127 -9.83 8.70 -2.70
C VAL A 127 -9.80 9.03 -1.22
N ILE A 128 -10.27 8.10 -0.40
CA ILE A 128 -10.12 8.11 1.06
C ILE A 128 -9.40 6.83 1.46
N LEU A 129 -8.29 7.00 2.18
CA LEU A 129 -7.60 5.95 2.91
C LEU A 129 -7.77 6.22 4.41
N SER A 130 -8.38 5.27 5.13
CA SER A 130 -8.38 5.26 6.60
C SER A 130 -7.67 3.99 7.03
N ALA A 131 -6.66 4.10 7.88
CA ALA A 131 -5.89 2.95 8.35
C ALA A 131 -5.44 3.16 9.78
N ARG A 132 -5.41 2.07 10.57
CA ARG A 132 -4.69 2.00 11.84
C ARG A 132 -3.35 1.35 11.61
N TRP A 133 -2.35 1.80 12.33
CA TRP A 133 -1.03 1.20 12.24
C TRP A 133 -0.35 1.19 13.60
N SER A 134 0.59 0.28 13.74
CA SER A 134 1.42 0.19 14.94
C SER A 134 2.85 -0.16 14.58
N VAL A 135 3.79 0.39 15.35
CA VAL A 135 5.21 0.02 15.33
C VAL A 135 5.52 -0.71 16.64
N SER A 136 5.96 -1.94 16.55
CA SER A 136 6.33 -2.76 17.69
C SER A 136 7.78 -3.19 17.62
N ARG A 137 8.42 -3.35 18.80
CA ARG A 137 9.71 -4.03 18.90
C ARG A 137 9.48 -5.53 18.88
N GLU A 138 10.11 -6.23 17.94
CA GLU A 138 9.81 -7.64 17.67
C GLU A 138 10.26 -8.56 18.81
N GLU A 139 11.42 -8.31 19.40
CA GLU A 139 11.97 -9.12 20.50
C GLU A 139 11.07 -9.08 21.76
N GLU A 140 10.63 -7.90 22.15
CA GLU A 140 9.80 -7.69 23.35
C GLU A 140 8.30 -7.82 23.04
N LYS A 141 7.89 -7.90 21.78
CA LYS A 141 6.51 -7.79 21.31
C LYS A 141 5.75 -6.58 21.87
N LYS A 142 6.49 -5.52 22.13
CA LYS A 142 6.00 -4.29 22.75
C LYS A 142 5.66 -3.26 21.67
N VAL A 143 4.44 -2.74 21.72
CA VAL A 143 4.04 -1.60 20.89
C VAL A 143 4.76 -0.35 21.38
N LEU A 144 5.50 0.30 20.49
CA LEU A 144 6.24 1.54 20.76
C LEU A 144 5.45 2.78 20.32
N SER A 145 4.75 2.66 19.20
CA SER A 145 3.92 3.72 18.64
C SER A 145 2.73 3.11 17.92
N ALA A 146 1.62 3.81 17.92
CA ALA A 146 0.44 3.46 17.14
C ALA A 146 -0.29 4.74 16.72
N GLY A 147 -0.99 4.68 15.60
CA GLY A 147 -1.75 5.81 15.08
C GLY A 147 -2.90 5.39 14.20
N GLU A 148 -3.73 6.37 13.87
CA GLU A 148 -4.78 6.26 12.87
C GLU A 148 -4.56 7.37 11.84
N SER A 149 -4.49 6.99 10.57
CA SER A 149 -4.31 7.89 9.43
C SER A 149 -5.61 8.01 8.67
N ASN A 150 -5.98 9.24 8.31
CA ASN A 150 -7.13 9.56 7.48
C ASN A 150 -6.67 10.47 6.35
N VAL A 151 -6.40 9.87 5.19
CA VAL A 151 -5.83 10.55 4.02
C VAL A 151 -6.91 10.74 2.97
N ARG A 152 -6.98 11.94 2.40
CA ARG A 152 -7.84 12.24 1.27
C ARG A 152 -7.02 12.78 0.11
N GLU A 153 -7.10 12.10 -1.05
CA GLU A 153 -6.37 12.46 -2.27
C GLU A 153 -7.32 12.80 -3.40
N PRO A 154 -7.12 13.92 -4.10
CA PRO A 154 -7.96 14.26 -5.24
C PRO A 154 -7.69 13.33 -6.43
N VAL A 155 -8.75 12.97 -7.16
CA VAL A 155 -8.68 12.22 -8.42
C VAL A 155 -8.72 13.23 -9.58
N GLY A 156 -7.59 13.40 -10.26
CA GLY A 156 -7.41 14.46 -11.25
C GLY A 156 -8.20 14.29 -12.55
N ARG A 157 -8.62 13.06 -12.89
CA ARG A 157 -9.39 12.74 -14.10
C ARG A 157 -10.49 11.72 -13.77
N PRO A 158 -11.62 11.71 -14.53
CA PRO A 158 -12.72 10.80 -14.25
C PRO A 158 -12.50 9.39 -14.85
N ASP A 159 -11.35 8.78 -14.54
CA ASP A 159 -10.98 7.43 -14.97
C ASP A 159 -10.34 6.60 -13.85
N TYR A 160 -10.29 5.27 -14.04
CA TYR A 160 -9.72 4.35 -13.06
C TYR A 160 -8.19 4.47 -12.92
N GLY A 161 -7.48 4.89 -13.97
CA GLY A 161 -6.04 5.15 -13.89
C GLY A 161 -5.76 6.27 -12.90
N ALA A 162 -6.47 7.40 -13.00
CA ALA A 162 -6.35 8.50 -12.07
C ALA A 162 -6.82 8.14 -10.65
N LEU A 163 -7.81 7.25 -10.51
CA LEU A 163 -8.20 6.70 -9.21
C LEU A 163 -7.04 5.94 -8.56
N VAL A 164 -6.39 5.02 -9.31
CA VAL A 164 -5.24 4.23 -8.83
C VAL A 164 -4.03 5.12 -8.52
N GLU A 165 -3.78 6.15 -9.32
CA GLU A 165 -2.75 7.16 -9.04
C GLU A 165 -3.02 7.87 -7.71
N ALA A 166 -4.26 8.27 -7.43
CA ALA A 166 -4.64 8.89 -6.16
C ALA A 166 -4.54 7.91 -4.98
N MET A 167 -4.89 6.63 -5.19
CA MET A 167 -4.67 5.57 -4.20
C MET A 167 -3.18 5.42 -3.87
N SER A 168 -2.31 5.45 -4.87
CA SER A 168 -0.85 5.37 -4.68
C SER A 168 -0.32 6.54 -3.85
N ARG A 169 -0.77 7.79 -4.13
CA ARG A 169 -0.41 8.97 -3.32
C ARG A 169 -0.91 8.89 -1.88
N ALA A 170 -2.09 8.31 -1.67
CA ALA A 170 -2.60 8.11 -0.32
C ALA A 170 -1.70 7.14 0.50
N LEU A 171 -1.18 6.09 -0.13
CA LEU A 171 -0.21 5.17 0.50
C LEU A 171 1.16 5.84 0.71
N GLU A 172 1.57 6.76 -0.15
CA GLU A 172 2.77 7.57 0.09
C GLU A 172 2.62 8.40 1.37
N THR A 173 1.48 9.08 1.55
CA THR A 173 1.19 9.88 2.74
C THR A 173 1.18 9.01 4.00
N LEU A 174 0.51 7.86 3.96
CA LEU A 174 0.54 6.87 5.06
C LEU A 174 1.96 6.40 5.36
N GLY A 175 2.75 6.11 4.32
CA GLY A 175 4.16 5.72 4.47
C GLY A 175 5.00 6.78 5.18
N ARG A 176 4.79 8.08 4.89
CA ARG A 176 5.49 9.19 5.58
C ARG A 176 5.12 9.28 7.06
N GLU A 177 3.85 9.09 7.40
CA GLU A 177 3.39 9.10 8.80
C GLU A 177 4.02 7.92 9.58
N ILE A 178 4.00 6.71 9.01
CA ILE A 178 4.63 5.54 9.62
C ILE A 178 6.15 5.72 9.75
N ALA A 179 6.83 6.24 8.71
CA ALA A 179 8.27 6.47 8.75
C ALA A 179 8.69 7.43 9.88
N ALA A 180 7.87 8.43 10.17
CA ALA A 180 8.11 9.37 11.26
C ALA A 180 8.01 8.72 12.66
N ALA A 181 7.28 7.61 12.77
CA ALA A 181 7.05 6.89 14.03
C ALA A 181 8.06 5.75 14.28
N ILE A 182 8.86 5.36 13.27
CA ILE A 182 9.88 4.32 13.41
C ILE A 182 11.10 4.86 14.15
N PRO A 183 11.58 4.19 15.22
CA PRO A 183 12.80 4.58 15.93
C PRO A 183 14.02 4.53 15.01
N ARG A 184 14.88 5.56 15.09
CA ARG A 184 16.06 5.73 14.23
C ARG A 184 17.39 5.49 14.96
N LYS A 185 17.32 5.04 16.23
CA LYS A 185 18.47 4.71 17.08
C LYS A 185 18.17 3.52 17.95
#